data_cd4e7e16001fa88da761d110c3a03548
#
_entry.id   cd4e7e16001fa88da761d110c3a03548
#
_cell.length_a   1.000
_cell.length_b   1.000
_cell.length_c   1.000
_cell.angle_alpha   90.00
_cell.angle_beta   90.00
_cell.angle_gamma   90.00
#
_symmetry.space_group_name_H-M   'P 1'
#
loop_
_entity.id
_entity.type
_entity.pdbx_description
1 polymer ?
#
loop_
_entity_poly.entity_id
_entity_poly.type
_entity_poly.pdbx_seq_one_letter_code
_entity_poly.pdbx_strand_id
1 'polypeptide(L)'
;MYKEITTVEAALKSQREKMPDLSMVSKKYRTGLAAFLKLQIIVDAVNNDNPSLPEWKPDYNDINQAKWFPHYVGRAINDGFKFNGAKKNCIDIVIGCGSRLALKDQDRCHHMDEHFRDLYQDLYMITE
;
A
#
# COMPACT_ATOMS: atom_id res chain seq x y z
N MET A 1 0.46 17.69 3.28
CA MET A 1 -0.50 16.76 2.62
C MET A 1 0.18 15.42 2.42
N TYR A 2 -0.33 14.55 1.54
CA TYR A 2 0.25 13.22 1.42
C TYR A 2 1.73 13.20 1.03
N LYS A 3 2.18 14.19 0.31
CA LYS A 3 3.59 14.28 -0.11
C LYS A 3 4.58 14.37 1.06
N GLU A 4 4.10 14.73 2.23
CA GLU A 4 4.91 14.79 3.44
C GLU A 4 5.07 13.41 4.11
N ILE A 5 4.24 12.45 3.71
CA ILE A 5 4.29 11.09 4.25
C ILE A 5 5.27 10.28 3.40
N THR A 6 6.55 10.36 3.78
CA THR A 6 7.65 9.72 3.05
C THR A 6 8.34 8.61 3.85
N THR A 7 7.92 8.37 5.09
CA THR A 7 8.46 7.34 5.97
C THR A 7 7.33 6.64 6.71
N VAL A 8 7.63 5.42 7.18
CA VAL A 8 6.70 4.66 8.03
C VAL A 8 6.38 5.46 9.30
N GLU A 9 7.38 6.08 9.90
CA GLU A 9 7.22 6.84 11.14
C GLU A 9 6.27 8.02 10.96
N ALA A 10 6.35 8.72 9.83
CA ALA A 10 5.44 9.82 9.52
C ALA A 10 3.99 9.32 9.41
N ALA A 11 3.78 8.17 8.78
CA ALA A 11 2.45 7.59 8.66
C ALA A 11 1.90 7.14 10.01
N LEU A 12 2.72 6.48 10.82
CA LEU A 12 2.33 6.06 12.18
C LEU A 12 1.89 7.25 13.02
N LYS A 13 2.66 8.32 12.98
CA LYS A 13 2.33 9.55 13.71
C LYS A 13 1.02 10.16 13.22
N SER A 14 0.85 10.25 11.91
CA SER A 14 -0.36 10.79 11.29
C SER A 14 -1.61 10.03 11.70
N GLN A 15 -1.53 8.70 11.76
CA GLN A 15 -2.65 7.83 12.09
C GLN A 15 -2.77 7.52 13.58
N ARG A 16 -1.84 8.03 14.40
CA ARG A 16 -1.77 7.76 15.84
C ARG A 16 -1.71 6.26 16.12
N GLU A 17 -0.93 5.54 15.32
CA GLU A 17 -0.79 4.10 15.39
C GLU A 17 0.62 3.70 15.82
N LYS A 18 0.74 2.47 16.30
CA LYS A 18 2.02 1.83 16.62
C LYS A 18 2.08 0.48 15.91
N MET A 19 3.28 0.10 15.50
CA MET A 19 3.46 -1.25 14.98
C MET A 19 3.30 -2.28 16.10
N PRO A 20 2.54 -3.35 15.85
CA PRO A 20 2.43 -4.42 16.82
C PRO A 20 3.75 -5.18 16.95
N ASP A 21 3.94 -5.82 18.11
CA ASP A 21 5.06 -6.73 18.33
C ASP A 21 4.78 -8.05 17.60
N LEU A 22 5.63 -8.37 16.63
CA LEU A 22 5.50 -9.58 15.83
C LEU A 22 6.44 -10.71 16.31
N SER A 23 7.02 -10.60 17.51
CA SER A 23 7.96 -11.59 18.01
C SER A 23 7.36 -12.98 18.14
N MET A 24 6.05 -13.09 18.36
CA MET A 24 5.33 -14.36 18.44
C MET A 24 5.01 -14.98 17.09
N VAL A 25 5.17 -14.21 16.01
CA VAL A 25 4.95 -14.71 14.65
C VAL A 25 6.20 -15.44 14.16
N SER A 26 6.02 -16.58 13.50
CA SER A 26 7.14 -17.31 12.91
C SER A 26 7.98 -16.41 12.02
N LYS A 27 9.30 -16.50 12.15
CA LYS A 27 10.26 -15.64 11.45
C LYS A 27 10.01 -15.61 9.94
N LYS A 28 9.65 -16.76 9.36
CA LYS A 28 9.41 -16.86 7.90
C LYS A 28 8.22 -16.05 7.40
N TYR A 29 7.32 -15.62 8.29
CA TYR A 29 6.15 -14.85 7.92
C TYR A 29 6.24 -13.37 8.31
N ARG A 30 7.22 -13.01 9.14
CA ARG A 30 7.28 -11.65 9.72
C ARG A 30 7.47 -10.56 8.70
N THR A 31 8.36 -10.77 7.73
CA THR A 31 8.68 -9.73 6.74
C THR A 31 7.44 -9.34 5.95
N GLY A 32 6.74 -10.33 5.40
CA GLY A 32 5.53 -10.06 4.61
C GLY A 32 4.40 -9.47 5.45
N LEU A 33 4.19 -10.00 6.65
CA LEU A 33 3.14 -9.49 7.53
C LEU A 33 3.43 -8.07 8.00
N ALA A 34 4.68 -7.78 8.37
CA ALA A 34 5.08 -6.43 8.76
C ALA A 34 4.90 -5.44 7.59
N ALA A 35 5.28 -5.84 6.38
CA ALA A 35 5.11 -5.02 5.19
C ALA A 35 3.63 -4.70 4.95
N PHE A 36 2.75 -5.69 5.06
CA PHE A 36 1.31 -5.47 4.90
C PHE A 36 0.76 -4.48 5.91
N LEU A 37 1.09 -4.65 7.20
CA LEU A 37 0.60 -3.77 8.25
C LEU A 37 1.10 -2.33 8.06
N LYS A 38 2.38 -2.18 7.72
CA LYS A 38 2.95 -0.86 7.44
C LYS A 38 2.27 -0.20 6.24
N LEU A 39 2.10 -0.95 5.15
CA LEU A 39 1.44 -0.44 3.95
C LEU A 39 0.01 -0.03 4.22
N GLN A 40 -0.74 -0.77 5.02
CA GLN A 40 -2.11 -0.42 5.34
C GLN A 40 -2.18 0.92 6.09
N ILE A 41 -1.30 1.13 7.06
CA ILE A 41 -1.23 2.37 7.82
C ILE A 41 -0.80 3.53 6.90
N ILE A 42 0.19 3.30 6.04
CA ILE A 42 0.68 4.32 5.11
C ILE A 42 -0.40 4.69 4.09
N VAL A 43 -1.07 3.71 3.52
CA VAL A 43 -2.15 3.94 2.54
C VAL A 43 -3.28 4.74 3.17
N ASP A 44 -3.68 4.41 4.39
CA ASP A 44 -4.70 5.17 5.11
C ASP A 44 -4.25 6.62 5.34
N ALA A 45 -3.00 6.83 5.72
CA ALA A 45 -2.46 8.16 5.93
C ALA A 45 -2.41 8.98 4.63
N VAL A 46 -1.99 8.34 3.53
CA VAL A 46 -1.88 8.99 2.23
C VAL A 46 -3.25 9.32 1.64
N ASN A 47 -4.23 8.43 1.81
CA ASN A 47 -5.59 8.66 1.32
C ASN A 47 -6.34 9.72 2.14
N ASN A 48 -6.00 9.88 3.41
CA ASN A 48 -6.72 10.74 4.34
C ASN A 48 -5.82 11.88 4.86
N ASP A 49 -5.08 12.47 3.95
CA ASP A 49 -4.11 13.53 4.25
C ASP A 49 -4.75 14.90 4.53
N ASN A 50 -6.02 15.05 4.21
CA ASN A 50 -6.76 16.29 4.47
C ASN A 50 -7.85 16.04 5.51
N PRO A 51 -7.64 16.47 6.77
CA PRO A 51 -8.60 16.21 7.84
C PRO A 51 -9.94 16.94 7.68
N SER A 52 -10.01 17.94 6.79
CA SER A 52 -11.26 18.65 6.53
C SER A 52 -12.19 17.91 5.56
N LEU A 53 -11.72 16.86 4.92
CA LEU A 53 -12.51 16.02 4.04
C LEU A 53 -13.01 14.78 4.80
N PRO A 54 -14.13 14.18 4.36
CA PRO A 54 -14.58 12.91 4.92
C PRO A 54 -13.53 11.83 4.75
N GLU A 55 -13.50 10.87 5.67
CA GLU A 55 -12.60 9.73 5.58
C GLU A 55 -12.84 8.95 4.28
N TRP A 56 -11.77 8.75 3.52
CA TRP A 56 -11.82 7.94 2.32
C TRP A 56 -11.47 6.48 2.65
N LYS A 57 -12.33 5.57 2.23
CA LYS A 57 -12.10 4.13 2.29
C LYS A 57 -12.50 3.52 0.97
N PRO A 58 -11.83 2.46 0.51
CA PRO A 58 -12.29 1.76 -0.67
C PRO A 58 -13.64 1.10 -0.38
N ASP A 59 -14.63 1.44 -1.20
CA ASP A 59 -15.97 0.87 -1.10
C ASP A 59 -16.20 -0.02 -2.32
N TYR A 60 -16.13 -1.33 -2.09
CA TYR A 60 -16.28 -2.31 -3.17
C TYR A 60 -17.72 -2.56 -3.56
N ASN A 61 -18.68 -1.90 -2.90
CA ASN A 61 -20.07 -1.84 -3.35
C ASN A 61 -20.33 -0.67 -4.30
N ASP A 62 -19.40 0.28 -4.39
CA ASP A 62 -19.52 1.44 -5.27
C ASP A 62 -18.64 1.27 -6.50
N ILE A 63 -19.25 0.90 -7.62
CA ILE A 63 -18.54 0.69 -8.88
C ILE A 63 -18.02 2.00 -9.50
N ASN A 64 -18.53 3.14 -9.03
CA ASN A 64 -18.11 4.45 -9.53
C ASN A 64 -16.91 5.02 -8.76
N GLN A 65 -16.58 4.45 -7.61
CA GLN A 65 -15.40 4.87 -6.88
C GLN A 65 -14.15 4.30 -7.55
N ALA A 66 -13.28 5.17 -8.03
CA ALA A 66 -12.00 4.75 -8.59
C ALA A 66 -11.08 4.24 -7.48
N LYS A 67 -10.47 3.09 -7.72
CA LYS A 67 -9.52 2.46 -6.82
C LYS A 67 -8.26 2.20 -7.61
N TRP A 68 -7.14 2.71 -7.13
CA TRP A 68 -5.88 2.67 -7.85
C TRP A 68 -4.86 1.83 -7.08
N PHE A 69 -4.01 1.13 -7.82
CA PHE A 69 -2.98 0.27 -7.25
C PHE A 69 -1.67 0.49 -7.98
N PRO A 70 -0.54 0.58 -7.27
CA PRO A 70 0.75 0.50 -7.95
C PRO A 70 0.92 -0.92 -8.48
N HIS A 71 1.29 -1.02 -9.75
CA HIS A 71 1.46 -2.30 -10.43
C HIS A 71 2.95 -2.61 -10.54
N TYR A 72 3.34 -3.79 -10.11
CA TYR A 72 4.73 -4.24 -10.14
C TYR A 72 4.86 -5.49 -10.99
N VAL A 73 6.00 -5.61 -11.64
CA VAL A 73 6.36 -6.80 -12.39
C VAL A 73 7.70 -7.32 -11.90
N GLY A 74 7.82 -8.64 -11.79
CA GLY A 74 9.05 -9.31 -11.43
C GLY A 74 8.94 -10.75 -11.86
N ARG A 75 9.63 -11.10 -12.95
CA ARG A 75 9.50 -12.43 -13.54
C ARG A 75 10.52 -13.41 -12.96
N ALA A 76 11.69 -12.90 -12.61
CA ALA A 76 12.78 -13.68 -12.11
C ALA A 76 13.60 -12.82 -11.15
N ILE A 77 14.41 -13.46 -10.33
CA ILE A 77 15.28 -12.79 -9.38
C ILE A 77 16.18 -11.76 -10.08
N ASN A 78 16.63 -12.07 -11.30
CA ASN A 78 17.55 -11.21 -12.06
C ASN A 78 16.87 -10.02 -12.72
N ASP A 79 15.55 -10.08 -12.94
CA ASP A 79 14.80 -8.99 -13.58
C ASP A 79 14.44 -7.88 -12.60
N GLY A 80 14.55 -8.17 -11.32
CA GLY A 80 14.21 -7.23 -10.27
C GLY A 80 12.71 -7.00 -10.14
N PHE A 81 12.39 -6.19 -9.17
CA PHE A 81 11.03 -5.76 -8.86
C PHE A 81 10.85 -4.37 -9.45
N LYS A 82 9.99 -4.27 -10.46
CA LYS A 82 9.86 -3.03 -11.24
C LYS A 82 8.47 -2.45 -11.17
N PHE A 83 8.39 -1.14 -11.00
CA PHE A 83 7.13 -0.42 -11.07
C PHE A 83 6.65 -0.32 -12.52
N ASN A 84 5.41 -0.73 -12.75
CA ASN A 84 4.78 -0.73 -14.07
C ASN A 84 3.54 0.18 -14.09
N GLY A 85 3.63 1.33 -13.44
CA GLY A 85 2.58 2.34 -13.42
C GLY A 85 1.46 2.08 -12.43
N ALA A 86 0.53 3.01 -12.36
CA ALA A 86 -0.67 2.89 -11.56
C ALA A 86 -1.78 2.26 -12.39
N LYS A 87 -2.48 1.29 -11.82
CA LYS A 87 -3.59 0.60 -12.48
C LYS A 87 -4.88 0.91 -11.77
N LYS A 88 -5.88 1.31 -12.54
CA LYS A 88 -7.22 1.52 -12.01
C LYS A 88 -7.91 0.18 -11.84
N ASN A 89 -8.63 0.03 -10.73
CA ASN A 89 -9.39 -1.18 -10.50
C ASN A 89 -10.46 -1.35 -11.56
N CYS A 90 -10.47 -2.50 -12.20
CA CYS A 90 -11.54 -2.95 -13.05
C CYS A 90 -12.33 -4.03 -12.31
N ILE A 91 -13.61 -4.12 -12.56
CA ILE A 91 -14.53 -5.04 -11.89
C ILE A 91 -14.05 -6.49 -11.98
N ASP A 92 -13.36 -6.83 -13.04
CA ASP A 92 -12.88 -8.19 -13.32
C ASP A 92 -11.46 -8.48 -12.80
N ILE A 93 -10.81 -7.54 -12.13
CA ILE A 93 -9.48 -7.78 -11.56
C ILE A 93 -9.61 -8.34 -10.15
N VAL A 94 -9.41 -9.64 -10.04
CA VAL A 94 -9.57 -10.38 -8.79
C VAL A 94 -8.57 -9.91 -7.72
N ILE A 95 -7.33 -9.62 -8.11
CA ILE A 95 -6.26 -9.25 -7.16
C ILE A 95 -6.54 -7.92 -6.46
N GLY A 96 -7.15 -6.96 -7.15
CA GLY A 96 -7.48 -5.67 -6.58
C GLY A 96 -8.79 -5.67 -5.79
N CYS A 97 -9.63 -6.65 -6.01
CA CYS A 97 -10.97 -6.70 -5.42
C CYS A 97 -10.89 -6.95 -3.92
N GLY A 98 -11.51 -6.06 -3.14
CA GLY A 98 -11.51 -6.16 -1.68
C GLY A 98 -10.22 -5.75 -1.00
N SER A 99 -9.23 -5.29 -1.74
CA SER A 99 -7.95 -4.90 -1.14
C SER A 99 -8.09 -3.68 -0.24
N ARG A 100 -7.46 -3.75 0.92
CA ARG A 100 -7.34 -2.62 1.84
C ARG A 100 -6.24 -1.64 1.44
N LEU A 101 -5.47 -1.97 0.40
CA LEU A 101 -4.33 -1.17 -0.05
C LEU A 101 -4.67 -0.28 -1.24
N ALA A 102 -5.95 -0.10 -1.54
CA ALA A 102 -6.39 0.78 -2.61
C ALA A 102 -6.06 2.24 -2.32
N LEU A 103 -5.62 2.96 -3.34
CA LEU A 103 -5.33 4.38 -3.29
C LEU A 103 -6.40 5.14 -4.07
N LYS A 104 -6.69 6.36 -3.66
CA LYS A 104 -7.80 7.10 -4.24
C LYS A 104 -7.48 7.78 -5.56
N ASP A 105 -6.20 7.88 -5.94
CA ASP A 105 -5.82 8.46 -7.23
C ASP A 105 -4.47 7.93 -7.71
N GLN A 106 -4.18 8.27 -8.96
CA GLN A 106 -2.97 7.85 -9.65
C GLN A 106 -1.71 8.46 -9.05
N ASP A 107 -1.77 9.73 -8.67
CA ASP A 107 -0.61 10.44 -8.12
C ASP A 107 -0.14 9.81 -6.80
N ARG A 108 -1.09 9.35 -6.00
CA ARG A 108 -0.76 8.65 -4.76
C ARG A 108 -0.08 7.31 -5.02
N CYS A 109 -0.44 6.62 -6.10
CA CYS A 109 0.28 5.40 -6.50
C CYS A 109 1.74 5.68 -6.81
N HIS A 110 2.02 6.75 -7.55
CA HIS A 110 3.39 7.14 -7.86
C HIS A 110 4.16 7.52 -6.60
N HIS A 111 3.51 8.23 -5.68
CA HIS A 111 4.10 8.58 -4.39
C HIS A 111 4.46 7.33 -3.59
N MET A 112 3.56 6.35 -3.54
CA MET A 112 3.81 5.08 -2.84
C MET A 112 4.99 4.35 -3.45
N ASP A 113 5.10 4.29 -4.77
CA ASP A 113 6.24 3.66 -5.41
C ASP A 113 7.54 4.39 -5.10
N GLU A 114 7.53 5.70 -5.17
CA GLU A 114 8.74 6.51 -4.95
C GLU A 114 9.31 6.31 -3.54
N HIS A 115 8.46 6.20 -2.53
CA HIS A 115 8.91 6.19 -1.14
C HIS A 115 8.80 4.85 -0.43
N PHE A 116 7.98 3.92 -0.93
CA PHE A 116 7.64 2.70 -0.21
C PHE A 116 7.74 1.43 -1.06
N ARG A 117 8.47 1.48 -2.17
CA ARG A 117 8.64 0.31 -3.06
C ARG A 117 9.12 -0.91 -2.31
N ASP A 118 10.05 -0.74 -1.38
CA ASP A 118 10.62 -1.84 -0.62
C ASP A 118 9.57 -2.63 0.17
N LEU A 119 8.55 -1.94 0.68
CA LEU A 119 7.47 -2.59 1.39
C LEU A 119 6.58 -3.42 0.46
N TYR A 120 6.32 -2.93 -0.74
CA TYR A 120 5.60 -3.72 -1.75
C TYR A 120 6.40 -4.96 -2.16
N GLN A 121 7.71 -4.81 -2.30
CA GLN A 121 8.59 -5.93 -2.60
C GLN A 121 8.54 -6.98 -1.48
N ASP A 122 8.63 -6.55 -0.24
CA ASP A 122 8.57 -7.46 0.92
C ASP A 122 7.22 -8.16 1.02
N LEU A 123 6.13 -7.49 0.59
CA LEU A 123 4.80 -8.07 0.61
C LEU A 123 4.62 -9.13 -0.49
N TYR A 124 5.12 -8.84 -1.71
CA TYR A 124 4.80 -9.64 -2.87
C TYR A 124 5.86 -10.67 -3.23
N MET A 125 7.09 -10.51 -2.76
CA MET A 125 8.19 -11.39 -3.14
C MET A 125 8.87 -11.99 -1.92
N ILE A 126 9.22 -13.26 -2.04
CA ILE A 126 10.11 -13.90 -1.07
C ILE A 126 11.53 -13.50 -1.45
N THR A 127 12.16 -12.72 -0.57
CA THR A 127 13.49 -12.14 -0.83
C THR A 127 14.62 -12.87 -0.08
N GLU A 128 14.29 -13.90 0.65
CA GLU A 128 15.24 -14.68 1.45
C GLU A 128 15.86 -15.82 0.70
#